data_d4484e143f7dfbdfbca5e6063c3c41d6
#
_entry.id   d4484e143f7dfbdfbca5e6063c3c41d6
#
_cell.length_a   1.000
_cell.length_b   1.000
_cell.length_c   1.000
_cell.angle_alpha   90.00
_cell.angle_beta   90.00
_cell.angle_gamma   90.00
#
_symmetry.space_group_name_H-M   'P 1'
#
loop_
_entity.id
_entity.type
_entity.pdbx_description
1 polymer ?
#
loop_
_entity_poly.entity_id
_entity_poly.type
_entity_poly.pdbx_seq_one_letter_code
_entity_poly.pdbx_strand_id
1 'polypeptide(L)'
;DLPAPGMASMVQASLGLPAIEILTTHGICSSSMMAIKATWNSLRVGDHEAAMVVSSELSSRLLKKQRYEAATESTFAAKRIDFNTEFLRWMLSDGAGALLLQNTPAPKGFSLRIDWVRGFSHAHALPTCMSVGSAGRPGDERTWQDYETYADAERAGALLLRQEVRLLDNIIRMGVDGYLRLVQEGVSKPAEIDHFLCHYSSHHFRSKILDMLDAAGVGIPEERWWTNLYTRGNTGAASLFIMIDEFLRTDEVTIKEGDCILCFVPESGRFNTTYMQLTVVKK
;
A
#
# COMPACT_ATOMS: atom_id res chain seq x y z
N ASP A 1 9.26 12.55 0.21
CA ASP A 1 8.44 13.33 -0.71
C ASP A 1 8.50 14.81 -0.37
N LEU A 2 8.32 15.64 -1.38
CA LEU A 2 8.14 17.07 -1.18
C LEU A 2 6.66 17.35 -0.93
N PRO A 3 6.31 18.30 -0.04
CA PRO A 3 4.93 18.76 0.08
C PRO A 3 4.39 19.35 -1.24
N ALA A 4 5.28 19.92 -2.04
CA ALA A 4 5.08 20.43 -3.39
C ALA A 4 6.42 20.48 -4.14
N PRO A 5 6.44 20.25 -5.46
CA PRO A 5 5.36 19.72 -6.30
C PRO A 5 5.06 18.24 -6.04
N GLY A 6 3.96 17.73 -6.59
CA GLY A 6 3.60 16.31 -6.49
C GLY A 6 4.57 15.37 -7.19
N MET A 7 4.62 14.11 -6.77
CA MET A 7 5.56 13.10 -7.28
C MET A 7 5.47 12.91 -8.81
N ALA A 8 4.27 12.93 -9.37
CA ALA A 8 4.08 12.74 -10.83
C ALA A 8 4.82 13.80 -11.64
N SER A 9 4.80 15.08 -11.21
CA SER A 9 5.55 16.16 -11.88
C SER A 9 7.06 15.90 -11.83
N MET A 10 7.56 15.41 -10.70
CA MET A 10 8.99 15.13 -10.55
C MET A 10 9.43 13.96 -11.44
N VAL A 11 8.60 12.93 -11.54
CA VAL A 11 8.85 11.76 -12.41
C VAL A 11 8.82 12.19 -13.88
N GLN A 12 7.80 12.95 -14.32
CA GLN A 12 7.71 13.48 -15.67
C GLN A 12 8.97 14.25 -16.06
N ALA A 13 9.39 15.18 -15.21
CA ALA A 13 10.58 15.99 -15.46
C ALA A 13 11.86 15.13 -15.55
N SER A 14 12.02 14.15 -14.65
CA SER A 14 13.19 13.26 -14.63
C SER A 14 13.28 12.37 -15.87
N LEU A 15 12.14 12.03 -16.46
CA LEU A 15 12.05 11.23 -17.68
C LEU A 15 12.13 12.08 -18.98
N GLY A 16 12.15 13.40 -18.85
CA GLY A 16 12.16 14.32 -20.01
C GLY A 16 10.91 14.17 -20.87
N LEU A 17 9.77 13.80 -20.28
CA LEU A 17 8.53 13.63 -21.04
C LEU A 17 7.94 14.98 -21.45
N PRO A 18 7.28 15.06 -22.64
CA PRO A 18 6.61 16.28 -23.09
C PRO A 18 5.44 16.66 -22.17
N ALA A 19 4.68 17.67 -22.56
CA ALA A 19 3.45 18.03 -21.86
C ALA A 19 2.46 16.85 -21.90
N ILE A 20 2.11 16.32 -20.73
CA ILE A 20 1.16 15.21 -20.53
C ILE A 20 0.27 15.53 -19.34
N GLU A 21 -0.86 14.88 -19.25
CA GLU A 21 -1.66 14.90 -18.04
C GLU A 21 -0.98 14.10 -16.91
N ILE A 22 -1.07 14.63 -15.69
CA ILE A 22 -0.50 14.00 -14.51
C ILE A 22 -1.52 13.97 -13.36
N LEU A 23 -1.46 12.91 -12.56
CA LEU A 23 -2.23 12.74 -11.34
C LEU A 23 -1.30 12.28 -10.22
N THR A 24 -1.38 12.90 -9.06
CA THR A 24 -0.70 12.43 -7.84
C THR A 24 -1.75 12.00 -6.83
N THR A 25 -1.68 10.75 -6.39
CA THR A 25 -2.46 10.23 -5.25
C THR A 25 -1.64 10.35 -3.97
N HIS A 26 -2.33 10.53 -2.85
CA HIS A 26 -1.73 10.61 -1.53
C HIS A 26 -2.37 9.59 -0.60
N GLY A 27 -1.60 9.03 0.31
CA GLY A 27 -2.01 8.00 1.26
C GLY A 27 -0.79 7.19 1.70
N ILE A 28 -1.02 5.96 2.14
CA ILE A 28 0.02 5.02 2.52
C ILE A 28 0.00 3.83 1.53
N CYS A 29 -0.06 2.60 2.00
CA CYS A 29 0.09 1.41 1.15
C CYS A 29 -0.93 1.32 0.00
N SER A 30 -2.18 1.72 0.22
CA SER A 30 -3.25 1.63 -0.80
C SER A 30 -3.28 2.79 -1.79
N SER A 31 -2.45 3.83 -1.60
CA SER A 31 -2.42 4.98 -2.49
C SER A 31 -2.07 4.61 -3.94
N SER A 32 -1.18 3.62 -4.12
CA SER A 32 -0.84 3.09 -5.44
C SER A 32 -2.01 2.37 -6.12
N MET A 33 -2.83 1.66 -5.36
CA MET A 33 -4.05 1.02 -5.89
C MET A 33 -5.08 2.05 -6.33
N MET A 34 -5.16 3.19 -5.63
CA MET A 34 -6.02 4.30 -6.03
C MET A 34 -5.52 4.97 -7.30
N ALA A 35 -4.18 5.12 -7.47
CA ALA A 35 -3.58 5.57 -8.72
C ALA A 35 -3.90 4.62 -9.88
N ILE A 36 -3.74 3.30 -9.69
CA ILE A 36 -4.12 2.29 -10.68
C ILE A 36 -5.60 2.43 -11.05
N LYS A 37 -6.50 2.56 -10.06
CA LYS A 37 -7.94 2.69 -10.30
C LYS A 37 -8.29 3.93 -11.10
N ALA A 38 -7.72 5.09 -10.76
CA ALA A 38 -7.95 6.34 -11.48
C ALA A 38 -7.47 6.22 -12.92
N THR A 39 -6.26 5.74 -13.15
CA THR A 39 -5.66 5.51 -14.46
C THR A 39 -6.46 4.50 -15.30
N TRP A 40 -6.82 3.37 -14.71
CA TRP A 40 -7.63 2.34 -15.38
C TRP A 40 -9.01 2.87 -15.81
N ASN A 41 -9.65 3.70 -14.99
CA ASN A 41 -10.91 4.35 -15.36
C ASN A 41 -10.73 5.30 -16.54
N SER A 42 -9.67 6.12 -16.55
CA SER A 42 -9.36 7.06 -17.65
C SER A 42 -9.11 6.32 -18.96
N LEU A 43 -8.35 5.23 -18.94
CA LEU A 43 -8.13 4.39 -20.12
C LEU A 43 -9.44 3.75 -20.63
N ARG A 44 -10.31 3.29 -19.73
CA ARG A 44 -11.59 2.66 -20.10
C ARG A 44 -12.58 3.61 -20.77
N VAL A 45 -12.57 4.88 -20.39
CA VAL A 45 -13.44 5.89 -21.03
C VAL A 45 -12.81 6.51 -22.28
N GLY A 46 -11.56 6.14 -22.59
CA GLY A 46 -10.88 6.56 -23.81
C GLY A 46 -10.20 7.93 -23.71
N ASP A 47 -10.01 8.48 -22.51
CA ASP A 47 -9.28 9.74 -22.31
C ASP A 47 -7.82 9.61 -22.77
N HIS A 48 -7.23 8.42 -22.58
CA HIS A 48 -5.84 8.11 -22.95
C HIS A 48 -5.73 6.69 -23.52
N GLU A 49 -4.71 6.46 -24.35
CA GLU A 49 -4.40 5.12 -24.89
C GLU A 49 -3.42 4.34 -23.99
N ALA A 50 -2.56 5.06 -23.29
CA ALA A 50 -1.56 4.50 -22.39
C ALA A 50 -1.28 5.47 -21.24
N ALA A 51 -0.94 4.91 -20.08
CA ALA A 51 -0.51 5.69 -18.93
C ALA A 51 0.47 4.89 -18.07
N MET A 52 1.38 5.58 -17.44
CA MET A 52 2.33 4.99 -16.48
C MET A 52 1.90 5.32 -15.06
N VAL A 53 1.77 4.29 -14.22
CA VAL A 53 1.55 4.45 -12.78
C VAL A 53 2.86 4.16 -12.06
N VAL A 54 3.30 5.12 -11.24
CA VAL A 54 4.56 5.01 -10.48
C VAL A 54 4.27 5.08 -8.99
N SER A 55 4.88 4.20 -8.23
CA SER A 55 4.84 4.20 -6.78
C SER A 55 6.25 4.15 -6.20
N SER A 56 6.48 4.89 -5.11
CA SER A 56 7.78 4.97 -4.45
C SER A 56 7.59 5.19 -2.95
N GLU A 57 8.34 4.42 -2.18
CA GLU A 57 8.47 4.59 -0.73
C GLU A 57 9.95 4.79 -0.36
N LEU A 58 10.21 5.79 0.44
CA LEU A 58 11.53 6.11 0.98
C LEU A 58 11.45 6.30 2.50
N SER A 59 10.99 5.26 3.18
CA SER A 59 10.76 5.24 4.62
C SER A 59 12.04 5.56 5.41
N SER A 60 13.19 5.14 4.92
CA SER A 60 14.50 5.41 5.53
C SER A 60 14.77 6.90 5.75
N ARG A 61 14.16 7.78 4.94
CA ARG A 61 14.26 9.24 5.12
C ARG A 61 13.57 9.74 6.38
N LEU A 62 12.51 9.07 6.82
CA LEU A 62 11.78 9.40 8.05
C LEU A 62 12.41 8.74 9.27
N LEU A 63 13.08 7.59 9.11
CA LEU A 63 13.57 6.73 10.18
C LEU A 63 15.01 7.07 10.64
N LYS A 64 15.46 8.29 10.42
CA LYS A 64 16.81 8.75 10.82
C LYS A 64 16.92 8.82 12.33
N LYS A 65 18.01 8.24 12.87
CA LYS A 65 18.32 8.17 14.31
C LYS A 65 18.18 9.51 15.01
N GLN A 66 18.72 10.59 14.42
CA GLN A 66 18.74 11.93 15.00
C GLN A 66 17.33 12.47 15.32
N ARG A 67 16.32 12.15 14.50
CA ARG A 67 14.94 12.56 14.75
C ARG A 67 14.34 11.91 15.99
N TYR A 68 14.72 10.66 16.24
CA TYR A 68 14.28 9.92 17.43
C TYR A 68 15.00 10.40 18.68
N GLU A 69 16.29 10.74 18.59
CA GLU A 69 17.06 11.31 19.68
C GLU A 69 16.53 12.68 20.11
N ALA A 70 16.26 13.58 19.18
CA ALA A 70 15.71 14.91 19.45
C ALA A 70 14.37 14.85 20.23
N ALA A 71 13.51 13.90 19.85
CA ALA A 71 12.22 13.69 20.54
C ALA A 71 12.36 13.08 21.94
N THR A 72 13.43 12.28 22.20
CA THR A 72 13.66 11.66 23.51
C THR A 72 14.33 12.62 24.49
N GLU A 73 15.19 13.52 24.04
CA GLU A 73 15.86 14.53 24.87
C GLU A 73 14.85 15.50 25.50
N SER A 74 13.72 15.76 24.84
CA SER A 74 12.67 16.65 25.34
C SER A 74 11.76 16.03 26.39
N THR A 75 11.77 14.72 26.57
CA THR A 75 10.89 14.02 27.51
C THR A 75 11.68 13.64 28.75
N PHE A 76 11.74 14.53 29.74
CA PHE A 76 12.44 14.35 31.03
C PHE A 76 12.02 13.09 31.83
N ALA A 77 10.95 12.40 31.44
CA ALA A 77 10.38 11.28 32.19
C ALA A 77 10.63 9.89 31.62
N ALA A 78 11.04 9.73 30.37
CA ALA A 78 11.29 8.40 29.79
C ALA A 78 12.42 8.45 28.75
N LYS A 79 13.59 7.95 29.11
CA LYS A 79 14.70 7.69 28.18
C LYS A 79 14.41 6.61 27.13
N ARG A 80 13.17 6.29 26.85
CA ARG A 80 12.75 5.25 25.90
C ARG A 80 11.68 5.78 24.97
N ILE A 81 11.89 5.53 23.70
CA ILE A 81 10.88 5.70 22.65
C ILE A 81 9.81 4.63 22.88
N ASP A 82 8.53 4.99 22.79
CA ASP A 82 7.43 4.04 22.91
C ASP A 82 7.42 3.05 21.74
N PHE A 83 6.83 1.87 21.95
CA PHE A 83 6.79 0.81 20.95
C PHE A 83 6.04 1.21 19.67
N ASN A 84 5.01 2.03 19.77
CA ASN A 84 4.26 2.52 18.61
C ASN A 84 5.14 3.36 17.66
N THR A 85 6.13 4.03 18.20
CA THR A 85 7.10 4.83 17.45
C THR A 85 8.26 3.96 16.92
N GLU A 86 8.72 2.96 17.68
CA GLU A 86 9.81 2.07 17.28
C GLU A 86 9.38 1.02 16.25
N PHE A 87 8.13 0.56 16.30
CA PHE A 87 7.61 -0.57 15.52
C PHE A 87 7.94 -0.46 14.02
N LEU A 88 7.68 0.70 13.41
CA LEU A 88 7.84 0.89 11.98
C LEU A 88 9.31 0.94 11.52
N ARG A 89 10.25 1.21 12.42
CA ARG A 89 11.70 1.16 12.12
C ARG A 89 12.16 -0.26 11.76
N TRP A 90 11.46 -1.28 12.24
CA TRP A 90 11.73 -2.69 11.99
C TRP A 90 10.91 -3.26 10.84
N MET A 91 9.87 -2.53 10.41
CA MET A 91 8.85 -3.04 9.50
C MET A 91 8.99 -2.50 8.08
N LEU A 92 9.55 -1.29 7.88
CA LEU A 92 9.50 -0.61 6.61
C LEU A 92 10.81 -0.71 5.83
N SER A 93 10.68 -0.84 4.52
CA SER A 93 11.75 -0.86 3.54
C SER A 93 11.54 0.21 2.47
N ASP A 94 12.61 0.61 1.81
CA ASP A 94 12.54 1.49 0.64
C ASP A 94 12.28 0.67 -0.62
N GLY A 95 11.50 1.22 -1.55
CA GLY A 95 11.21 0.58 -2.82
C GLY A 95 10.50 1.50 -3.79
N ALA A 96 10.58 1.15 -5.06
CA ALA A 96 9.84 1.82 -6.13
C ALA A 96 9.45 0.82 -7.21
N GLY A 97 8.35 1.11 -7.91
CA GLY A 97 7.89 0.31 -9.03
C GLY A 97 7.05 1.16 -9.98
N ALA A 98 6.94 0.71 -11.21
CA ALA A 98 6.11 1.33 -12.23
C ALA A 98 5.36 0.27 -13.03
N LEU A 99 4.12 0.58 -13.39
CA LEU A 99 3.27 -0.23 -14.26
C LEU A 99 2.87 0.61 -15.47
N LEU A 100 3.05 0.05 -16.67
CA LEU A 100 2.51 0.62 -17.89
C LEU A 100 1.14 -0.01 -18.16
N LEU A 101 0.10 0.80 -18.20
CA LEU A 101 -1.26 0.43 -18.54
C LEU A 101 -1.58 0.88 -19.96
N GLN A 102 -2.19 -0.03 -20.74
CA GLN A 102 -2.57 0.22 -22.14
C GLN A 102 -3.92 -0.45 -22.43
N ASN A 103 -4.62 0.02 -23.46
CA ASN A 103 -5.90 -0.55 -23.88
C ASN A 103 -5.76 -1.86 -24.65
N THR A 104 -4.54 -2.27 -24.98
CA THR A 104 -4.26 -3.52 -25.69
C THR A 104 -3.16 -4.31 -25.00
N PRO A 105 -3.20 -5.65 -25.04
CA PRO A 105 -2.14 -6.48 -24.47
C PRO A 105 -0.82 -6.26 -25.20
N ALA A 106 0.29 -6.53 -24.52
CA ALA A 106 1.63 -6.50 -25.11
C ALA A 106 1.72 -7.43 -26.33
N PRO A 107 2.52 -7.06 -27.34
CA PRO A 107 2.63 -7.86 -28.56
C PRO A 107 3.33 -9.21 -28.36
N LYS A 108 4.02 -9.37 -27.25
CA LYS A 108 4.76 -10.61 -26.86
C LYS A 108 4.64 -10.83 -25.36
N GLY A 109 4.67 -12.10 -24.95
CA GLY A 109 4.59 -12.50 -23.55
C GLY A 109 3.17 -12.41 -22.99
N PHE A 110 3.09 -12.42 -21.66
CA PHE A 110 1.83 -12.22 -20.94
C PHE A 110 1.59 -10.74 -20.65
N SER A 111 0.33 -10.37 -20.61
CA SER A 111 -0.17 -9.13 -20.02
C SER A 111 -1.18 -9.46 -18.93
N LEU A 112 -1.42 -8.52 -18.04
CA LEU A 112 -2.41 -8.65 -16.99
C LEU A 112 -3.57 -7.70 -17.30
N ARG A 113 -4.73 -8.26 -17.65
CA ARG A 113 -5.95 -7.47 -17.82
C ARG A 113 -6.53 -7.15 -16.45
N ILE A 114 -6.77 -5.87 -16.18
CA ILE A 114 -7.47 -5.45 -14.97
C ILE A 114 -8.97 -5.68 -15.18
N ASP A 115 -9.56 -6.62 -14.45
CA ASP A 115 -10.98 -6.92 -14.53
C ASP A 115 -11.79 -5.94 -13.68
N TRP A 116 -11.33 -5.67 -12.47
CA TRP A 116 -11.90 -4.66 -11.58
C TRP A 116 -10.91 -4.21 -10.48
N VAL A 117 -11.15 -3.00 -9.96
CA VAL A 117 -10.48 -2.45 -8.77
C VAL A 117 -11.56 -1.93 -7.81
N ARG A 118 -11.52 -2.36 -6.56
CA ARG A 118 -12.46 -1.94 -5.50
C ARG A 118 -11.69 -1.48 -4.27
N GLY A 119 -12.22 -0.47 -3.60
CA GLY A 119 -11.65 0.04 -2.35
C GLY A 119 -12.74 0.42 -1.37
N PHE A 120 -12.49 0.18 -0.08
CA PHE A 120 -13.36 0.53 1.03
C PHE A 120 -12.58 1.32 2.07
N SER A 121 -13.04 2.52 2.37
CA SER A 121 -12.51 3.31 3.48
C SER A 121 -13.35 3.08 4.73
N HIS A 122 -12.69 2.75 5.82
CA HIS A 122 -13.30 2.56 7.15
C HIS A 122 -12.93 3.70 8.11
N ALA A 123 -12.52 4.85 7.57
CA ALA A 123 -12.07 6.02 8.33
C ALA A 123 -13.09 6.56 9.33
N HIS A 124 -14.38 6.26 9.12
CA HIS A 124 -15.47 6.63 10.02
C HIS A 124 -15.55 5.77 11.29
N ALA A 125 -14.99 4.57 11.26
CA ALA A 125 -15.18 3.58 12.32
C ALA A 125 -14.08 3.59 13.39
N LEU A 126 -12.87 4.05 13.03
CA LEU A 126 -11.70 3.96 13.90
C LEU A 126 -10.83 5.22 13.80
N PRO A 127 -10.05 5.53 14.85
CA PRO A 127 -9.08 6.64 14.81
C PRO A 127 -7.92 6.32 13.88
N THR A 128 -7.06 7.32 13.64
CA THR A 128 -5.82 7.16 12.87
C THR A 128 -4.93 6.10 13.51
N CYS A 129 -4.47 5.16 12.70
CA CYS A 129 -3.64 4.04 13.14
C CYS A 129 -2.16 4.23 12.78
N MET A 130 -1.87 4.83 11.62
CA MET A 130 -0.51 5.18 11.23
C MET A 130 -0.46 6.64 10.78
N SER A 131 0.51 7.40 11.26
CA SER A 131 0.64 8.82 10.95
C SER A 131 2.08 9.32 11.02
N VAL A 132 2.33 10.42 10.32
CA VAL A 132 3.50 11.30 10.45
C VAL A 132 3.00 12.74 10.31
N GLY A 133 3.62 13.65 11.01
CA GLY A 133 3.22 15.06 10.97
C GLY A 133 2.42 15.51 12.18
N SER A 134 2.15 14.62 13.14
CA SER A 134 1.50 14.92 14.43
C SER A 134 2.23 14.20 15.56
N ALA A 135 2.22 14.77 16.76
CA ALA A 135 2.81 14.12 17.93
C ALA A 135 2.01 12.88 18.41
N GLY A 136 0.82 12.65 17.87
CA GLY A 136 -0.01 11.48 18.18
C GLY A 136 -0.48 11.42 19.65
N ARG A 137 -0.52 12.54 20.34
CA ARG A 137 -0.97 12.62 21.75
C ARG A 137 -2.50 12.74 21.79
N PRO A 138 -3.18 11.99 22.65
CA PRO A 138 -4.62 12.16 22.84
C PRO A 138 -4.97 13.61 23.19
N GLY A 139 -5.92 14.19 22.43
CA GLY A 139 -6.37 15.58 22.62
C GLY A 139 -5.42 16.66 22.06
N ASP A 140 -4.31 16.29 21.44
CA ASP A 140 -3.43 17.22 20.71
C ASP A 140 -3.60 16.99 19.20
N GLU A 141 -4.39 17.84 18.56
CA GLU A 141 -4.68 17.77 17.12
C GLU A 141 -3.66 18.55 16.28
N ARG A 142 -2.65 19.18 16.90
CA ARG A 142 -1.64 19.94 16.19
C ARG A 142 -0.86 19.06 15.22
N THR A 143 -0.65 19.63 14.04
CA THR A 143 0.30 19.13 13.06
C THR A 143 1.67 19.78 13.26
N TRP A 144 2.68 19.29 12.56
CA TRP A 144 4.02 19.87 12.60
C TRP A 144 4.05 21.35 12.16
N GLN A 145 3.04 21.81 11.42
CA GLN A 145 2.90 23.18 10.93
C GLN A 145 2.33 24.15 11.99
N ASP A 146 1.71 23.62 13.05
CA ASP A 146 1.07 24.41 14.13
C ASP A 146 2.05 24.74 15.26
N TYR A 147 3.29 24.27 15.17
CA TYR A 147 4.35 24.61 16.13
C TYR A 147 5.03 25.92 15.72
N GLU A 148 5.51 26.68 16.71
CA GLU A 148 6.18 27.96 16.48
C GLU A 148 7.43 27.81 15.61
N THR A 149 8.20 26.72 15.82
CA THR A 149 9.36 26.38 14.98
C THR A 149 9.35 24.89 14.61
N TYR A 150 10.03 24.54 13.52
CA TYR A 150 10.21 23.13 13.14
C TYR A 150 11.01 22.35 14.20
N ALA A 151 11.91 23.00 14.91
CA ALA A 151 12.64 22.39 16.03
C ALA A 151 11.70 22.03 17.19
N ASP A 152 10.67 22.81 17.44
CA ASP A 152 9.63 22.49 18.44
C ASP A 152 8.78 21.30 18.01
N ALA A 153 8.40 21.23 16.74
CA ALA A 153 7.71 20.09 16.16
C ALA A 153 8.54 18.81 16.26
N GLU A 154 9.84 18.88 15.96
CA GLU A 154 10.77 17.76 16.09
C GLU A 154 10.92 17.29 17.53
N ARG A 155 11.15 18.21 18.48
CA ARG A 155 11.22 17.91 19.92
C ARG A 155 9.92 17.31 20.46
N ALA A 156 8.78 17.76 19.96
CA ALA A 156 7.48 17.19 20.31
C ALA A 156 7.24 15.80 19.72
N GLY A 157 8.09 15.35 18.79
CA GLY A 157 7.95 14.09 18.07
C GLY A 157 6.93 14.13 16.93
N ALA A 158 6.51 15.32 16.48
CA ALA A 158 5.54 15.45 15.39
C ALA A 158 6.08 14.98 14.03
N LEU A 159 7.40 14.93 13.86
CA LEU A 159 8.05 14.44 12.64
C LEU A 159 8.32 12.93 12.65
N LEU A 160 7.98 12.22 13.72
CA LEU A 160 8.16 10.79 13.82
C LEU A 160 7.01 10.04 13.16
N LEU A 161 7.35 9.00 12.42
CA LEU A 161 6.38 8.05 11.92
C LEU A 161 5.93 7.13 13.07
N ARG A 162 4.61 7.00 13.26
CA ARG A 162 3.99 6.26 14.37
C ARG A 162 2.96 5.27 13.89
N GLN A 163 2.84 4.15 14.61
CA GLN A 163 1.84 3.12 14.39
C GLN A 163 1.16 2.78 15.71
N GLU A 164 -0.14 3.00 15.83
CA GLU A 164 -0.91 2.48 16.97
C GLU A 164 -1.12 0.95 16.79
N VAL A 165 -0.17 0.18 17.29
CA VAL A 165 -0.10 -1.28 17.05
C VAL A 165 -1.30 -2.04 17.56
N ARG A 166 -2.00 -1.53 18.60
CA ARG A 166 -3.21 -2.16 19.16
C ARG A 166 -4.39 -2.13 18.18
N LEU A 167 -4.33 -1.26 17.17
CA LEU A 167 -5.36 -1.14 16.15
C LEU A 167 -5.10 -2.03 14.93
N LEU A 168 -3.91 -2.64 14.79
CA LEU A 168 -3.53 -3.39 13.59
C LEU A 168 -4.46 -4.58 13.29
N ASP A 169 -4.97 -5.23 14.32
CA ASP A 169 -5.92 -6.34 14.14
C ASP A 169 -7.21 -5.91 13.41
N ASN A 170 -7.58 -4.64 13.54
CA ASN A 170 -8.76 -4.14 12.86
C ASN A 170 -8.57 -4.06 11.34
N ILE A 171 -7.35 -3.80 10.85
CA ILE A 171 -7.11 -3.75 9.40
C ILE A 171 -7.28 -5.12 8.76
N ILE A 172 -6.91 -6.20 9.45
CA ILE A 172 -7.11 -7.57 8.98
C ILE A 172 -8.60 -7.87 8.91
N ARG A 173 -9.34 -7.60 9.99
CA ARG A 173 -10.79 -7.81 10.03
C ARG A 173 -11.51 -7.05 8.91
N MET A 174 -11.22 -5.75 8.76
CA MET A 174 -11.82 -4.93 7.71
C MET A 174 -11.43 -5.41 6.30
N GLY A 175 -10.21 -5.95 6.14
CA GLY A 175 -9.79 -6.57 4.90
C GLY A 175 -10.57 -7.83 4.58
N VAL A 176 -10.80 -8.70 5.55
CA VAL A 176 -11.62 -9.91 5.35
C VAL A 176 -13.08 -9.55 5.10
N ASP A 177 -13.65 -8.62 5.89
CA ASP A 177 -15.03 -8.14 5.72
C ASP A 177 -15.25 -7.52 4.33
N GLY A 178 -14.28 -6.72 3.85
CA GLY A 178 -14.32 -6.14 2.51
C GLY A 178 -14.28 -7.20 1.41
N TYR A 179 -13.45 -8.23 1.56
CA TYR A 179 -13.41 -9.34 0.59
C TYR A 179 -14.67 -10.19 0.63
N LEU A 180 -15.17 -10.54 1.82
CA LEU A 180 -16.45 -11.22 1.99
C LEU A 180 -17.59 -10.48 1.28
N ARG A 181 -17.64 -9.17 1.41
CA ARG A 181 -18.60 -8.32 0.70
C ARG A 181 -18.49 -8.47 -0.81
N LEU A 182 -17.28 -8.45 -1.38
CA LEU A 182 -17.06 -8.62 -2.82
C LEU A 182 -17.53 -10.01 -3.31
N VAL A 183 -17.36 -11.03 -2.50
CA VAL A 183 -17.86 -12.39 -2.78
C VAL A 183 -19.39 -12.43 -2.74
N GLN A 184 -19.99 -11.84 -1.71
CA GLN A 184 -21.46 -11.75 -1.59
C GLN A 184 -22.12 -10.95 -2.72
N GLU A 185 -21.45 -9.90 -3.19
CA GLU A 185 -21.90 -9.11 -4.36
C GLU A 185 -21.64 -9.82 -5.71
N GLY A 186 -21.04 -11.00 -5.69
CA GLY A 186 -20.70 -11.77 -6.91
C GLY A 186 -19.57 -11.15 -7.75
N VAL A 187 -18.82 -10.20 -7.19
CA VAL A 187 -17.69 -9.52 -7.86
C VAL A 187 -16.47 -10.43 -7.92
N SER A 188 -16.24 -11.24 -6.89
CA SER A 188 -15.12 -12.19 -6.81
C SER A 188 -15.64 -13.57 -6.39
N LYS A 189 -14.95 -14.61 -6.84
CA LYS A 189 -15.26 -16.01 -6.48
C LYS A 189 -13.97 -16.68 -5.99
N PRO A 190 -13.84 -17.01 -4.71
CA PRO A 190 -12.61 -17.58 -4.13
C PRO A 190 -12.11 -18.82 -4.86
N ALA A 191 -13.02 -19.68 -5.34
CA ALA A 191 -12.67 -20.90 -6.06
C ALA A 191 -11.99 -20.65 -7.41
N GLU A 192 -12.27 -19.51 -8.04
CA GLU A 192 -11.72 -19.12 -9.35
C GLU A 192 -10.36 -18.36 -9.22
N ILE A 193 -9.89 -18.08 -8.01
CA ILE A 193 -8.60 -17.40 -7.80
C ILE A 193 -7.47 -18.43 -7.90
N ASP A 194 -6.61 -18.30 -8.90
CA ASP A 194 -5.44 -19.16 -9.10
C ASP A 194 -4.24 -18.68 -8.29
N HIS A 195 -4.09 -17.35 -8.14
CA HIS A 195 -2.99 -16.74 -7.41
C HIS A 195 -3.47 -15.59 -6.53
N PHE A 196 -2.90 -15.48 -5.33
CA PHE A 196 -3.24 -14.42 -4.39
C PHE A 196 -1.99 -13.63 -3.98
N LEU A 197 -1.94 -12.37 -4.36
CA LEU A 197 -0.89 -11.42 -4.01
C LEU A 197 -1.40 -10.49 -2.90
N CYS A 198 -1.05 -10.81 -1.66
CA CYS A 198 -1.50 -10.08 -0.50
C CYS A 198 -0.35 -9.27 0.13
N HIS A 199 -0.50 -7.95 0.16
CA HIS A 199 0.40 -7.08 0.91
C HIS A 199 0.05 -7.10 2.40
N TYR A 200 0.45 -8.14 3.14
CA TYR A 200 0.15 -8.27 4.58
C TYR A 200 1.22 -7.65 5.51
N SER A 201 2.14 -6.86 4.98
CA SER A 201 3.14 -6.05 5.69
C SER A 201 4.11 -6.81 6.61
N SER A 202 3.72 -7.91 7.21
CA SER A 202 4.51 -8.76 8.09
C SER A 202 3.99 -10.20 8.07
N HIS A 203 4.90 -11.17 8.10
CA HIS A 203 4.54 -12.59 8.18
C HIS A 203 3.71 -12.93 9.43
N HIS A 204 3.82 -12.11 10.49
CA HIS A 204 2.99 -12.23 11.69
C HIS A 204 1.48 -12.20 11.38
N PHE A 205 1.06 -11.52 10.33
CA PHE A 205 -0.36 -11.40 9.99
C PHE A 205 -0.87 -12.49 9.05
N ARG A 206 0.03 -13.26 8.42
CA ARG A 206 -0.34 -14.22 7.38
C ARG A 206 -1.32 -15.30 7.86
N SER A 207 -0.97 -16.01 8.94
CA SER A 207 -1.85 -17.05 9.51
C SER A 207 -3.20 -16.48 9.94
N LYS A 208 -3.19 -15.31 10.56
CA LYS A 208 -4.42 -14.66 11.01
C LYS A 208 -5.36 -14.30 9.86
N ILE A 209 -4.81 -13.84 8.72
CA ILE A 209 -5.62 -13.56 7.53
C ILE A 209 -6.20 -14.85 6.97
N LEU A 210 -5.39 -15.93 6.87
CA LEU A 210 -5.85 -17.24 6.45
C LEU A 210 -7.02 -17.74 7.31
N ASP A 211 -6.81 -17.81 8.62
CA ASP A 211 -7.83 -18.29 9.57
C ASP A 211 -9.13 -17.49 9.47
N MET A 212 -9.03 -16.17 9.30
CA MET A 212 -10.21 -15.31 9.18
C MET A 212 -10.94 -15.47 7.84
N LEU A 213 -10.23 -15.62 6.72
CA LEU A 213 -10.83 -15.90 5.42
C LEU A 213 -11.56 -17.24 5.42
N ASP A 214 -10.96 -18.27 6.03
CA ASP A 214 -11.55 -19.60 6.15
C ASP A 214 -12.79 -19.56 7.05
N ALA A 215 -12.72 -18.91 8.20
CA ALA A 215 -13.86 -18.74 9.10
C ALA A 215 -15.02 -17.96 8.47
N ALA A 216 -14.71 -17.04 7.54
CA ALA A 216 -15.71 -16.30 6.78
C ALA A 216 -16.27 -17.09 5.57
N GLY A 217 -15.75 -18.29 5.28
CA GLY A 217 -16.16 -19.12 4.15
C GLY A 217 -15.72 -18.58 2.78
N VAL A 218 -14.69 -17.73 2.76
CA VAL A 218 -14.13 -17.14 1.54
C VAL A 218 -12.63 -17.43 1.41
N GLY A 219 -12.18 -18.53 2.00
CA GLY A 219 -10.79 -18.97 2.01
C GLY A 219 -10.21 -19.12 0.60
N ILE A 220 -8.97 -18.74 0.44
CA ILE A 220 -8.14 -18.99 -0.75
C ILE A 220 -7.03 -19.92 -0.29
N PRO A 221 -6.88 -21.11 -0.90
CA PRO A 221 -5.89 -22.11 -0.50
C PRO A 221 -4.47 -21.51 -0.36
N GLU A 222 -3.75 -21.90 0.68
CA GLU A 222 -2.45 -21.30 1.02
C GLU A 222 -1.41 -21.49 -0.06
N GLU A 223 -1.45 -22.58 -0.82
CA GLU A 223 -0.59 -22.86 -1.96
C GLU A 223 -0.75 -21.89 -3.14
N ARG A 224 -1.84 -21.11 -3.16
CA ARG A 224 -2.08 -20.05 -4.16
C ARG A 224 -1.53 -18.69 -3.72
N TRP A 225 -1.03 -18.60 -2.48
CA TRP A 225 -0.49 -17.36 -1.94
C TRP A 225 0.97 -17.22 -2.30
N TRP A 226 1.30 -16.16 -3.01
CA TRP A 226 2.68 -15.82 -3.33
C TRP A 226 3.10 -14.51 -2.66
N THR A 227 4.35 -14.43 -2.22
CA THR A 227 4.92 -13.25 -1.57
C THR A 227 6.43 -13.17 -1.75
N ASN A 228 6.93 -11.96 -1.86
CA ASN A 228 8.36 -11.64 -1.84
C ASN A 228 8.79 -10.93 -0.54
N LEU A 229 7.95 -10.94 0.49
CA LEU A 229 8.17 -10.19 1.72
C LEU A 229 9.49 -10.56 2.43
N TYR A 230 9.96 -11.80 2.33
CA TYR A 230 11.23 -12.24 2.90
C TYR A 230 12.45 -11.59 2.26
N THR A 231 12.39 -11.27 0.98
CA THR A 231 13.51 -10.76 0.20
C THR A 231 13.44 -9.26 -0.02
N ARG A 232 12.23 -8.68 -0.09
CA ARG A 232 12.00 -7.26 -0.39
C ARG A 232 11.55 -6.44 0.81
N GLY A 233 11.02 -7.11 1.85
CA GLY A 233 10.45 -6.43 3.00
C GLY A 233 9.15 -5.70 2.67
N ASN A 234 8.71 -4.83 3.59
CA ASN A 234 7.51 -4.02 3.42
C ASN A 234 7.88 -2.69 2.76
N THR A 235 7.71 -2.59 1.46
CA THR A 235 7.98 -1.39 0.65
C THR A 235 6.74 -0.50 0.48
N GLY A 236 5.79 -0.56 1.42
CA GLY A 236 4.62 0.32 1.47
C GLY A 236 3.80 0.33 0.18
N ALA A 237 3.54 1.51 -0.37
CA ALA A 237 2.78 1.67 -1.60
C ALA A 237 3.41 1.01 -2.83
N ALA A 238 4.74 0.80 -2.85
CA ALA A 238 5.44 0.14 -3.95
C ALA A 238 5.34 -1.40 -3.89
N SER A 239 4.91 -1.98 -2.75
CA SER A 239 4.94 -3.43 -2.52
C SER A 239 4.23 -4.22 -3.61
N LEU A 240 3.01 -3.84 -3.98
CA LEU A 240 2.26 -4.58 -5.00
C LEU A 240 2.93 -4.52 -6.37
N PHE A 241 3.55 -3.40 -6.74
CA PHE A 241 4.22 -3.24 -8.03
C PHE A 241 5.43 -4.16 -8.14
N ILE A 242 6.23 -4.22 -7.07
CA ILE A 242 7.38 -5.11 -6.96
C ILE A 242 6.92 -6.58 -6.91
N MET A 243 5.81 -6.86 -6.20
CA MET A 243 5.23 -8.22 -6.16
C MET A 243 4.77 -8.67 -7.54
N ILE A 244 4.05 -7.85 -8.29
CA ILE A 244 3.59 -8.20 -9.64
C ILE A 244 4.78 -8.45 -10.58
N ASP A 245 5.79 -7.58 -10.58
CA ASP A 245 6.96 -7.73 -11.43
C ASP A 245 7.73 -9.02 -11.13
N GLU A 246 8.00 -9.31 -9.87
CA GLU A 246 8.71 -10.53 -9.48
C GLU A 246 7.87 -11.80 -9.66
N PHE A 247 6.56 -11.74 -9.36
CA PHE A 247 5.64 -12.85 -9.60
C PHE A 247 5.61 -13.28 -11.07
N LEU A 248 5.65 -12.32 -12.01
CA LEU A 248 5.69 -12.62 -13.45
C LEU A 248 7.03 -13.21 -13.94
N ARG A 249 8.09 -13.10 -13.14
CA ARG A 249 9.45 -13.53 -13.50
C ARG A 249 9.97 -14.71 -12.69
N THR A 250 9.24 -15.12 -11.64
CA THR A 250 9.69 -16.21 -10.78
C THR A 250 9.51 -17.57 -11.47
N ASP A 251 10.44 -18.49 -11.22
CA ASP A 251 10.33 -19.89 -11.61
C ASP A 251 9.54 -20.73 -10.58
N GLU A 252 9.16 -20.14 -9.44
CA GLU A 252 8.42 -20.83 -8.37
C GLU A 252 6.97 -21.11 -8.75
N VAL A 253 6.43 -20.33 -9.69
CA VAL A 253 5.02 -20.40 -10.09
C VAL A 253 4.91 -20.52 -11.61
N THR A 254 4.10 -21.44 -12.08
CA THR A 254 3.78 -21.55 -13.51
C THR A 254 2.51 -20.75 -13.81
N ILE A 255 2.67 -19.64 -14.50
CA ILE A 255 1.57 -18.76 -14.92
C ILE A 255 1.04 -19.19 -16.28
N LYS A 256 -0.28 -19.26 -16.44
CA LYS A 256 -0.97 -19.67 -17.67
C LYS A 256 -1.92 -18.58 -18.14
N GLU A 257 -2.20 -18.57 -19.43
CA GLU A 257 -3.28 -17.74 -19.97
C GLU A 257 -4.62 -18.15 -19.37
N GLY A 258 -5.38 -17.14 -18.91
CA GLY A 258 -6.64 -17.32 -18.22
C GLY A 258 -6.53 -17.35 -16.69
N ASP A 259 -5.33 -17.50 -16.12
CA ASP A 259 -5.16 -17.49 -14.66
C ASP A 259 -5.71 -16.19 -14.05
N CYS A 260 -6.44 -16.35 -12.96
CA CYS A 260 -7.04 -15.28 -12.19
C CYS A 260 -6.15 -14.94 -10.99
N ILE A 261 -5.72 -13.68 -10.90
CA ILE A 261 -4.88 -13.17 -9.83
C ILE A 261 -5.69 -12.19 -8.99
N LEU A 262 -5.84 -12.46 -7.70
CA LEU A 262 -6.39 -11.49 -6.75
C LEU A 262 -5.25 -10.75 -6.07
N CYS A 263 -5.29 -9.41 -6.11
CA CYS A 263 -4.41 -8.54 -5.36
C CYS A 263 -5.17 -7.90 -4.20
N PHE A 264 -4.57 -7.90 -3.02
CA PHE A 264 -5.12 -7.25 -1.83
C PHE A 264 -4.08 -6.36 -1.15
N VAL A 265 -4.44 -5.09 -0.95
CA VAL A 265 -3.58 -4.11 -0.27
C VAL A 265 -4.38 -3.42 0.83
N PRO A 266 -4.20 -3.84 2.10
CA PRO A 266 -4.69 -3.13 3.26
C PRO A 266 -3.81 -1.93 3.57
N GLU A 267 -4.40 -0.86 4.10
CA GLU A 267 -3.71 0.34 4.55
C GLU A 267 -4.06 0.67 5.98
N SER A 268 -3.05 0.73 6.84
CA SER A 268 -3.24 1.01 8.26
C SER A 268 -3.38 2.49 8.61
N GLY A 269 -3.14 3.42 7.70
CA GLY A 269 -3.21 4.86 7.96
C GLY A 269 -4.50 5.25 8.66
N ARG A 270 -5.62 5.03 7.98
CA ARG A 270 -6.95 5.17 8.54
C ARG A 270 -7.91 4.12 7.98
N PHE A 271 -7.43 2.89 7.88
CA PHE A 271 -8.18 1.69 7.52
C PHE A 271 -8.83 1.76 6.13
N ASN A 272 -7.98 1.81 5.12
CA ASN A 272 -8.42 1.62 3.74
C ASN A 272 -8.05 0.21 3.27
N THR A 273 -8.96 -0.46 2.57
CA THR A 273 -8.73 -1.80 2.02
C THR A 273 -9.00 -1.78 0.53
N THR A 274 -8.05 -2.23 -0.27
CA THR A 274 -8.15 -2.21 -1.73
C THR A 274 -7.89 -3.59 -2.33
N TYR A 275 -8.68 -3.90 -3.35
CA TYR A 275 -8.66 -5.19 -4.05
C TYR A 275 -8.61 -4.93 -5.54
N MET A 276 -7.91 -5.79 -6.26
CA MET A 276 -7.85 -5.79 -7.71
C MET A 276 -7.83 -7.23 -8.21
N GLN A 277 -8.62 -7.52 -9.21
CA GLN A 277 -8.54 -8.79 -9.92
C GLN A 277 -7.93 -8.57 -11.28
N LEU A 278 -7.02 -9.46 -11.62
CA LEU A 278 -6.31 -9.49 -12.87
C LEU A 278 -6.54 -10.84 -13.55
N THR A 279 -6.62 -10.83 -14.87
CA THR A 279 -6.58 -12.06 -15.67
C THR A 279 -5.33 -12.05 -16.54
N VAL A 280 -4.61 -13.17 -16.55
CA VAL A 280 -3.45 -13.35 -17.44
C VAL A 280 -3.96 -13.51 -18.87
N VAL A 281 -3.46 -12.68 -19.79
CA VAL A 281 -3.86 -12.68 -21.19
C VAL A 281 -2.65 -12.69 -22.12
N LYS A 282 -2.83 -13.23 -23.33
CA LYS A 282 -1.91 -13.12 -24.45
C LYS A 282 -2.61 -12.37 -25.59
N LYS A 283 -1.80 -11.80 -26.50
CA LYS A 283 -2.32 -11.22 -27.73
C LYS A 283 -2.57 -12.32 -28.74
#